data_bbb47a9b905aad55f2453b97be830892
#
_entry.id   bbb47a9b905aad55f2453b97be830892
#
_cell.length_a   1.000
_cell.length_b   1.000
_cell.length_c   1.000
_cell.angle_alpha   90.00
_cell.angle_beta   90.00
_cell.angle_gamma   90.00
#
_symmetry.space_group_name_H-M   'P 1'
#
loop_
_entity.id
_entity.type
_entity.pdbx_description
1 polymer ?
#
loop_
_entity_poly.entity_id
_entity_poly.type
_entity_poly.pdbx_seq_one_letter_code
_entity_poly.pdbx_strand_id
1 'polypeptide(L)' 'MKSAYKSELAAAAGVGYTTFYRWMRENQGQLSRYGVKPTSKMLPPRAVEWVCRQYGIDL' A
#
# COMPACT_ATOMS: atom_id res chain seq x y z
N MET A 1 -9.71 -8.65 3.77
CA MET A 1 -8.47 -8.22 4.43
C MET A 1 -8.74 -7.08 5.39
N LYS A 2 -7.84 -6.88 6.34
CA LYS A 2 -7.94 -5.78 7.29
C LYS A 2 -7.23 -4.55 6.75
N SER A 3 -7.58 -3.38 7.30
CA SER A 3 -6.82 -2.16 7.05
C SER A 3 -5.38 -2.36 7.55
N ALA A 4 -4.44 -1.67 6.92
CA ALA A 4 -3.04 -1.75 7.32
C ALA A 4 -2.35 -0.42 7.08
N TYR A 5 -1.33 -0.14 7.88
CA TYR A 5 -0.48 1.02 7.67
C TYR A 5 0.48 0.77 6.52
N LYS A 6 0.89 1.83 5.84
CA LYS A 6 1.89 1.73 4.78
C LYS A 6 3.18 1.09 5.28
N SER A 7 3.59 1.44 6.51
CA SER A 7 4.78 0.87 7.12
C SER A 7 4.68 -0.64 7.34
N GLU A 8 3.49 -1.12 7.68
CA GLU A 8 3.25 -2.55 7.85
C GLU A 8 3.38 -3.29 6.51
N LEU A 9 2.86 -2.69 5.46
CA LEU A 9 2.94 -3.29 4.13
C LEU A 9 4.38 -3.31 3.62
N ALA A 10 5.14 -2.24 3.86
CA ALA A 10 6.55 -2.21 3.48
C ALA A 10 7.33 -3.29 4.21
N ALA A 11 7.09 -3.47 5.49
CA ALA A 11 7.74 -4.50 6.29
C ALA A 11 7.39 -5.90 5.78
N ALA A 12 6.12 -6.13 5.46
CA ALA A 12 5.67 -7.42 4.93
C ALA A 12 6.26 -7.70 3.55
N ALA A 13 6.50 -6.65 2.76
CA ALA A 13 7.13 -6.79 1.45
C ALA A 13 8.64 -7.01 1.54
N GLY A 14 9.23 -6.76 2.70
CA GLY A 14 10.67 -6.92 2.88
C GLY A 14 11.50 -5.83 2.22
N VAL A 15 10.92 -4.65 2.01
CA VAL A 15 11.61 -3.52 1.38
C VAL A 15 11.65 -2.33 2.32
N GLY A 16 12.58 -1.40 2.04
CA GLY A 16 12.65 -0.16 2.80
C GLY A 16 11.41 0.69 2.57
N TYR A 17 11.02 1.46 3.58
CA TYR A 17 9.83 2.29 3.52
C TYR A 17 9.89 3.28 2.34
N THR A 18 11.05 3.88 2.12
CA THR A 18 11.23 4.84 1.02
C THR A 18 10.96 4.20 -0.34
N THR A 19 11.45 2.99 -0.55
CA THR A 19 11.24 2.25 -1.80
C THR A 19 9.77 1.94 -1.99
N PHE A 20 9.11 1.46 -0.95
CA PHE A 20 7.69 1.13 -1.00
C PHE A 20 6.85 2.38 -1.23
N TYR A 21 7.17 3.47 -0.54
CA TYR A 21 6.47 4.74 -0.66
C TYR A 21 6.57 5.30 -2.08
N ARG A 22 7.74 5.16 -2.71
CA ARG A 22 7.93 5.58 -4.10
C ARG A 22 7.00 4.80 -5.03
N TRP A 23 6.92 3.49 -4.84
CA TRP A 23 6.03 2.65 -5.63
C TRP A 23 4.57 3.06 -5.45
N MET A 24 4.17 3.35 -4.23
CA MET A 24 2.82 3.82 -3.93
C MET A 24 2.53 5.14 -4.65
N ARG A 25 3.49 6.05 -4.66
CA ARG A 25 3.35 7.33 -5.34
C ARG A 25 3.15 7.14 -6.84
N GLU A 26 3.91 6.24 -7.44
CA GLU A 26 3.79 5.93 -8.86
C GLU A 26 2.43 5.34 -9.20
N ASN A 27 1.79 4.69 -8.24
CA ASN A 27 0.49 4.06 -8.42
C ASN A 27 -0.64 4.85 -7.78
N GLN A 28 -0.43 6.13 -7.48
CA GLN A 28 -1.43 6.95 -6.80
C GLN A 28 -2.76 7.02 -7.56
N GLY A 29 -2.72 7.03 -8.89
CA GLY A 29 -3.92 7.04 -9.71
C GLY A 29 -4.84 5.84 -9.42
N GLN A 30 -4.25 4.67 -9.25
CA GLN A 30 -5.01 3.47 -8.90
C GLN A 30 -5.45 3.49 -7.44
N LEU A 31 -4.55 3.92 -6.56
CA LEU A 31 -4.83 3.96 -5.14
C LEU A 31 -5.96 4.92 -4.78
N SER A 32 -6.06 6.05 -5.49
CA SER A 32 -7.15 7.00 -5.23
C SER A 32 -8.52 6.41 -5.51
N ARG A 33 -8.62 5.41 -6.39
CA ARG A 33 -9.86 4.70 -6.64
C ARG A 33 -10.34 3.93 -5.41
N TYR A 34 -9.42 3.58 -4.53
CA TYR A 34 -9.71 2.86 -3.29
C TYR A 34 -9.73 3.80 -2.07
N GLY A 35 -9.77 5.10 -2.31
CA GLY A 35 -9.86 6.08 -1.25
C GLY A 35 -8.53 6.39 -0.55
N VAL A 36 -7.41 6.03 -1.16
CA VAL A 36 -6.08 6.31 -0.60
C VAL A 36 -5.56 7.62 -1.14
N LYS A 37 -5.25 8.55 -0.24
CA LYS A 37 -4.65 9.84 -0.59
C LYS A 37 -3.14 9.77 -0.39
N PRO A 38 -2.35 10.66 -1.04
CA PRO A 38 -0.91 10.70 -0.80
C PRO A 38 -0.52 10.86 0.66
N THR A 39 -1.38 11.53 1.45
CA THR A 39 -1.15 11.77 2.87
C THR A 39 -1.72 10.68 3.77
N SER A 40 -2.44 9.71 3.22
CA SER A 40 -3.03 8.63 4.01
C SER A 40 -1.92 7.75 4.60
N LYS A 41 -2.00 7.48 5.90
CA LYS A 41 -1.06 6.59 6.58
C LYS A 41 -1.58 5.15 6.59
N MET A 42 -2.89 5.01 6.64
CA MET A 42 -3.55 3.70 6.70
C MET A 42 -4.34 3.47 5.41
N LEU A 43 -4.29 2.25 4.91
CA LEU A 43 -5.03 1.85 3.74
C LEU A 43 -6.27 1.06 4.15
N PRO A 44 -7.43 1.31 3.50
CA PRO A 44 -8.62 0.50 3.74
C PRO A 44 -8.41 -0.92 3.17
N PRO A 45 -9.24 -1.90 3.61
CA PRO A 45 -9.05 -3.29 3.20
C PRO A 45 -8.95 -3.51 1.69
N ARG A 46 -9.73 -2.79 0.91
CA ARG A 46 -9.70 -2.93 -0.55
C ARG A 46 -8.36 -2.51 -1.13
N ALA A 47 -7.80 -1.42 -0.60
CA ALA A 47 -6.49 -0.94 -1.04
C ALA A 47 -5.40 -1.90 -0.60
N VAL A 48 -5.49 -2.45 0.60
CA VAL A 48 -4.53 -3.45 1.09
C VAL A 48 -4.53 -4.66 0.17
N GLU A 49 -5.71 -5.15 -0.19
CA GLU A 49 -5.83 -6.30 -1.08
C GLU A 49 -5.21 -6.01 -2.45
N TRP A 50 -5.48 -4.84 -3.01
CA TRP A 50 -4.92 -4.44 -4.30
C TRP A 50 -3.40 -4.35 -4.24
N VAL A 51 -2.87 -3.71 -3.20
CA VAL A 51 -1.41 -3.56 -3.02
C VAL A 51 -0.74 -4.92 -2.87
N CYS A 52 -1.30 -5.79 -2.06
CA CYS A 52 -0.76 -7.13 -1.85
C CYS A 52 -0.70 -7.92 -3.15
N ARG A 53 -1.76 -7.80 -3.95
CA ARG A 53 -1.84 -8.49 -5.23
C ARG A 53 -0.84 -7.95 -6.24
N GLN A 54 -0.70 -6.62 -6.33
CA GLN A 54 0.17 -5.99 -7.31
C GLN A 54 1.64 -6.08 -6.93
N TYR A 55 1.96 -5.94 -5.66
CA TYR A 55 3.34 -5.96 -5.19
C TYR A 55 3.84 -7.37 -4.83
N GLY A 56 2.94 -8.31 -4.70
CA GLY A 56 3.31 -9.67 -4.33
C GLY A 56 3.53 -9.85 -2.84
N ILE A 57 2.80 -9.11 -2.02
CA ILE A 57 2.90 -9.22 -0.57
C ILE A 57 1.98 -10.34 -0.09
N ASP A 58 2.52 -11.22 0.74
CA ASP A 58 1.77 -12.30 1.35
C ASP A 58 1.53 -11.96 2.82
N LEU A 59 0.30 -11.59 3.12
CA LEU A 59 -0.09 -11.25 4.50
C LEU A 59 -0.81 -12.41 5.18
#